data_27bc566895a88e09c53fb5951bab2dcb
#
_entry.id   27bc566895a88e09c53fb5951bab2dcb
#
_cell.length_a   1.000
_cell.length_b   1.000
_cell.length_c   1.000
_cell.angle_alpha   90.00
_cell.angle_beta   90.00
_cell.angle_gamma   90.00
#
_symmetry.space_group_name_H-M   'P 1'
#
loop_
_entity.id
_entity.type
_entity.pdbx_description
1 polymer ?
#
loop_
_entity_poly.entity_id
_entity_poly.type
_entity_poly.pdbx_seq_one_letter_code
_entity_poly.pdbx_strand_id
1 'polypeptide(L)'
;MYCIRKVTDDLLWIGGNDRQSPLFESAHPVPRGMSYNSYLLLDEKTVLFDTVDRAVQTQFFENLEHALGGRRLDYVFVHHMEPDHAATLGDLMIRHPEATIVCNGKSLNMIRQFHCTDPKGALLVNEGDAISTGRHSFTFYNAPMVHWPEVMVSYDAADGILFSADAFGTFGALNGILFADEVDFDRDWLDEARRYYTSIVGKYGPQVLALLKKAAGLDIRMICPLHGPVWRKDLGYILDKYAKWAAYEPEVQGVLIAFASVYGGTETAANILACRLAELGIPVDLYDVSVTHYSYVLSEAFKYSHLVFASTTYNNGIFVSMDNFLRDLAHHALRGRKVALIQNGSWAPASGKLMSEILCGMKDMELLEAPVTLKSTLAPGQDQELEALARTLAASVRGEEPALEAEPETADKPRGFVCKICGFVYESDTLPEDFTCPICRRPASDFEPLA
;
A
#
# COMPACT_ATOMS: atom_id res chain seq x y z
N MET A 1 -23.87 18.23 -20.60
CA MET A 1 -22.54 18.25 -21.27
C MET A 1 -21.86 16.95 -21.01
N TYR A 2 -21.04 16.47 -21.91
CA TYR A 2 -20.41 15.15 -21.78
C TYR A 2 -18.88 15.23 -21.92
N CYS A 3 -18.18 14.24 -21.34
CA CYS A 3 -16.74 14.11 -21.36
C CYS A 3 -16.40 12.62 -21.57
N ILE A 4 -16.29 12.19 -22.81
CA ILE A 4 -16.03 10.79 -23.19
C ILE A 4 -14.74 10.70 -24.01
N ARG A 5 -14.06 9.55 -23.95
CA ARG A 5 -12.88 9.24 -24.74
C ARG A 5 -13.04 7.88 -25.45
N LYS A 6 -12.60 7.78 -26.69
CA LYS A 6 -12.52 6.49 -27.39
C LYS A 6 -11.36 5.66 -26.82
N VAL A 7 -11.68 4.42 -26.47
CA VAL A 7 -10.68 3.37 -26.15
C VAL A 7 -10.33 2.62 -27.45
N THR A 8 -11.39 2.16 -28.16
CA THR A 8 -11.34 1.63 -29.54
C THR A 8 -12.37 2.37 -30.38
N ASP A 9 -12.71 1.87 -31.57
CA ASP A 9 -13.75 2.48 -32.40
C ASP A 9 -15.15 2.29 -31.83
N ASP A 10 -15.39 1.22 -31.07
CA ASP A 10 -16.66 0.81 -30.50
C ASP A 10 -16.67 0.73 -28.97
N LEU A 11 -15.51 0.85 -28.30
CA LEU A 11 -15.39 0.93 -26.84
C LEU A 11 -15.09 2.36 -26.42
N LEU A 12 -15.90 2.91 -25.52
CA LEU A 12 -15.81 4.28 -25.03
C LEU A 12 -15.52 4.26 -23.52
N TRP A 13 -14.59 5.09 -23.05
CA TRP A 13 -14.50 5.48 -21.64
C TRP A 13 -15.54 6.55 -21.37
N ILE A 14 -16.38 6.32 -20.36
CA ILE A 14 -17.49 7.19 -19.97
C ILE A 14 -17.51 7.51 -18.47
N GLY A 15 -16.44 7.18 -17.76
CA GLY A 15 -16.30 7.42 -16.33
C GLY A 15 -16.25 8.88 -15.94
N GLY A 16 -15.70 9.15 -14.76
CA GLY A 16 -15.58 10.50 -14.21
C GLY A 16 -14.31 10.70 -13.41
N ASN A 17 -13.99 11.97 -13.15
CA ASN A 17 -12.83 12.35 -12.34
C ASN A 17 -13.29 13.21 -11.16
N ASP A 18 -13.10 12.74 -9.94
CA ASP A 18 -13.31 13.51 -8.72
C ASP A 18 -12.01 14.23 -8.32
N ARG A 19 -12.13 15.54 -8.12
CA ARG A 19 -11.05 16.41 -7.63
C ARG A 19 -11.45 17.18 -6.38
N GLN A 20 -12.60 16.83 -5.80
CA GLN A 20 -13.16 17.54 -4.64
C GLN A 20 -12.99 16.74 -3.35
N SER A 21 -13.06 15.42 -3.42
CA SER A 21 -12.85 14.55 -2.27
C SER A 21 -11.37 14.55 -1.86
N PRO A 22 -11.05 14.91 -0.60
CA PRO A 22 -9.67 14.92 -0.15
C PRO A 22 -9.12 13.52 0.14
N LEU A 23 -10.02 12.55 0.37
CA LEU A 23 -9.69 11.17 0.75
C LEU A 23 -10.44 10.19 -0.14
N PHE A 24 -9.76 9.15 -0.59
CA PHE A 24 -10.33 7.92 -1.13
C PHE A 24 -10.63 6.97 0.04
N GLU A 25 -11.77 6.26 0.04
CA GLU A 25 -12.26 5.37 1.11
C GLU A 25 -12.28 6.03 2.51
N SER A 26 -12.35 7.35 2.59
CA SER A 26 -12.19 8.11 3.85
C SER A 26 -10.88 7.83 4.60
N ALA A 27 -9.91 7.23 3.96
CA ALA A 27 -8.63 6.79 4.53
C ALA A 27 -7.42 7.38 3.79
N HIS A 28 -7.38 7.34 2.47
CA HIS A 28 -6.19 7.62 1.69
C HIS A 28 -6.23 9.03 1.06
N PRO A 29 -5.30 9.93 1.39
CA PRO A 29 -5.24 11.24 0.75
C PRO A 29 -5.06 11.12 -0.77
N VAL A 30 -5.87 11.86 -1.52
CA VAL A 30 -5.81 11.91 -3.00
C VAL A 30 -5.66 13.35 -3.50
N PRO A 31 -4.51 13.99 -3.25
CA PRO A 31 -4.31 15.40 -3.61
C PRO A 31 -4.39 15.67 -5.11
N ARG A 32 -4.23 14.63 -5.94
CA ARG A 32 -4.39 14.67 -7.40
C ARG A 32 -5.78 14.24 -7.85
N GLY A 33 -6.72 14.06 -6.91
CA GLY A 33 -8.06 13.52 -7.17
C GLY A 33 -8.06 12.01 -7.41
N MET A 34 -9.21 11.51 -7.91
CA MET A 34 -9.42 10.10 -8.24
C MET A 34 -10.18 9.97 -9.56
N SER A 35 -9.83 8.99 -10.37
CA SER A 35 -10.63 8.61 -11.54
C SER A 35 -11.46 7.39 -11.21
N TYR A 36 -12.72 7.40 -11.65
CA TYR A 36 -13.64 6.27 -11.60
C TYR A 36 -13.95 5.88 -13.04
N ASN A 37 -13.34 4.79 -13.49
CA ASN A 37 -13.46 4.37 -14.87
C ASN A 37 -14.72 3.50 -15.06
N SER A 38 -15.45 3.78 -16.09
CA SER A 38 -16.52 2.95 -16.60
C SER A 38 -16.45 2.97 -18.12
N TYR A 39 -16.79 1.86 -18.74
CA TYR A 39 -16.66 1.72 -20.19
C TYR A 39 -17.98 1.30 -20.81
N LEU A 40 -18.25 1.79 -22.03
CA LEU A 40 -19.42 1.43 -22.82
C LEU A 40 -18.98 0.83 -24.16
N LEU A 41 -19.38 -0.41 -24.41
CA LEU A 41 -19.22 -1.06 -25.70
C LEU A 41 -20.48 -0.86 -26.55
N LEU A 42 -20.29 -0.46 -27.81
CA LEU A 42 -21.34 -0.25 -28.81
C LEU A 42 -21.27 -1.32 -29.91
N ASP A 43 -21.46 -2.59 -29.55
CA ASP A 43 -21.53 -3.73 -30.48
C ASP A 43 -22.98 -3.98 -30.92
N GLU A 44 -23.34 -5.18 -31.44
CA GLU A 44 -24.74 -5.56 -31.71
C GLU A 44 -25.57 -5.47 -30.41
N LYS A 45 -25.00 -5.91 -29.29
CA LYS A 45 -25.48 -5.65 -27.94
C LYS A 45 -24.62 -4.57 -27.28
N THR A 46 -25.25 -3.63 -26.60
CA THR A 46 -24.52 -2.63 -25.82
C THR A 46 -24.19 -3.16 -24.42
N VAL A 47 -22.96 -2.94 -23.98
CA VAL A 47 -22.47 -3.41 -22.67
C VAL A 47 -21.87 -2.24 -21.90
N LEU A 48 -22.35 -2.02 -20.68
CA LEU A 48 -21.70 -1.16 -19.70
C LEU A 48 -20.84 -2.01 -18.77
N PHE A 49 -19.59 -1.59 -18.54
CA PHE A 49 -18.65 -2.22 -17.62
C PHE A 49 -18.54 -1.36 -16.36
N ASP A 50 -19.09 -1.87 -15.27
CA ASP A 50 -19.20 -1.23 -13.97
C ASP A 50 -19.85 0.16 -14.00
N THR A 51 -20.12 0.71 -12.84
CA THR A 51 -20.61 2.09 -12.68
C THR A 51 -19.55 2.94 -11.98
N VAL A 52 -19.94 3.98 -11.27
CA VAL A 52 -19.00 4.91 -10.64
C VAL A 52 -19.47 5.37 -9.27
N ASP A 53 -18.58 6.04 -8.55
CA ASP A 53 -18.88 6.72 -7.30
C ASP A 53 -19.93 7.83 -7.47
N ARG A 54 -20.67 8.11 -6.40
CA ARG A 54 -21.67 9.19 -6.37
C ARG A 54 -21.09 10.58 -6.64
N ALA A 55 -19.82 10.80 -6.30
CA ALA A 55 -19.15 12.08 -6.53
C ALA A 55 -19.14 12.50 -8.01
N VAL A 56 -19.12 11.52 -8.93
CA VAL A 56 -19.09 11.76 -10.38
C VAL A 56 -20.38 11.30 -11.10
N GLN A 57 -21.42 10.97 -10.35
CA GLN A 57 -22.70 10.41 -10.84
C GLN A 57 -23.32 11.23 -11.97
N THR A 58 -23.37 12.54 -11.82
CA THR A 58 -24.00 13.42 -12.82
C THR A 58 -23.24 13.35 -14.15
N GLN A 59 -21.92 13.44 -14.11
CA GLN A 59 -21.07 13.34 -15.29
C GLN A 59 -21.20 11.99 -15.97
N PHE A 60 -21.20 10.91 -15.17
CA PHE A 60 -21.35 9.55 -15.67
C PHE A 60 -22.66 9.34 -16.43
N PHE A 61 -23.81 9.75 -15.89
CA PHE A 61 -25.09 9.59 -16.59
C PHE A 61 -25.18 10.48 -17.82
N GLU A 62 -24.68 11.71 -17.79
CA GLU A 62 -24.61 12.56 -19.00
C GLU A 62 -23.74 11.91 -20.09
N ASN A 63 -22.61 11.29 -19.70
CA ASN A 63 -21.74 10.57 -20.61
C ASN A 63 -22.43 9.33 -21.21
N LEU A 64 -23.08 8.52 -20.36
CA LEU A 64 -23.78 7.29 -20.76
C LEU A 64 -24.91 7.60 -21.76
N GLU A 65 -25.79 8.54 -21.44
CA GLU A 65 -26.92 8.93 -22.31
C GLU A 65 -26.44 9.44 -23.67
N HIS A 66 -25.38 10.29 -23.66
CA HIS A 66 -24.79 10.78 -24.88
C HIS A 66 -24.18 9.66 -25.72
N ALA A 67 -23.42 8.77 -25.09
CA ALA A 67 -22.71 7.67 -25.74
C ALA A 67 -23.69 6.63 -26.31
N LEU A 68 -24.79 6.32 -25.60
CA LEU A 68 -25.86 5.44 -26.09
C LEU A 68 -26.52 5.99 -27.36
N GLY A 69 -26.68 7.33 -27.45
CA GLY A 69 -27.28 7.95 -28.64
C GLY A 69 -28.67 7.41 -29.00
N GLY A 70 -29.44 7.00 -27.99
CA GLY A 70 -30.77 6.38 -28.13
C GLY A 70 -30.75 4.87 -28.35
N ARG A 71 -29.60 4.21 -28.35
CA ARG A 71 -29.51 2.75 -28.30
C ARG A 71 -29.98 2.24 -26.94
N ARG A 72 -30.51 1.03 -26.91
CA ARG A 72 -30.85 0.30 -25.68
C ARG A 72 -29.56 -0.13 -24.97
N LEU A 73 -29.52 -0.08 -23.64
CA LEU A 73 -28.50 -0.75 -22.86
C LEU A 73 -28.93 -2.21 -22.64
N ASP A 74 -28.15 -3.16 -23.18
CA ASP A 74 -28.51 -4.59 -23.10
C ASP A 74 -27.94 -5.24 -21.84
N TYR A 75 -26.69 -4.97 -21.51
CA TYR A 75 -25.98 -5.59 -20.38
C TYR A 75 -25.25 -4.58 -19.52
N VAL A 76 -25.18 -4.88 -18.21
CA VAL A 76 -24.26 -4.23 -17.26
C VAL A 76 -23.41 -5.32 -16.64
N PHE A 77 -22.12 -5.34 -16.94
CA PHE A 77 -21.17 -6.25 -16.32
C PHE A 77 -20.70 -5.61 -15.01
N VAL A 78 -20.87 -6.34 -13.89
CA VAL A 78 -20.48 -5.88 -12.56
C VAL A 78 -19.29 -6.73 -12.12
N HIS A 79 -18.09 -6.15 -12.24
CA HIS A 79 -16.85 -6.82 -11.86
C HIS A 79 -16.58 -6.68 -10.37
N HIS A 80 -16.96 -5.55 -9.76
CA HIS A 80 -16.67 -5.21 -8.39
C HIS A 80 -17.84 -4.47 -7.73
N MET A 81 -18.07 -4.74 -6.45
CA MET A 81 -19.21 -4.20 -5.72
C MET A 81 -18.86 -3.13 -4.70
N GLU A 82 -17.61 -2.68 -4.67
CA GLU A 82 -17.27 -1.52 -3.86
C GLU A 82 -18.07 -0.29 -4.32
N PRO A 83 -18.55 0.55 -3.37
CA PRO A 83 -19.43 1.65 -3.71
C PRO A 83 -18.90 2.63 -4.76
N ASP A 84 -17.60 2.79 -4.88
CA ASP A 84 -16.98 3.65 -5.89
C ASP A 84 -17.12 3.13 -7.34
N HIS A 85 -17.51 1.86 -7.50
CA HIS A 85 -17.87 1.24 -8.78
C HIS A 85 -19.33 0.79 -8.84
N ALA A 86 -20.05 0.81 -7.71
CA ALA A 86 -21.40 0.26 -7.62
C ALA A 86 -22.42 1.24 -7.02
N ALA A 87 -22.01 2.38 -6.46
CA ALA A 87 -22.95 3.29 -5.79
C ALA A 87 -24.07 3.82 -6.69
N THR A 88 -23.81 3.94 -7.99
CA THR A 88 -24.79 4.44 -8.97
C THR A 88 -25.57 3.32 -9.68
N LEU A 89 -25.29 2.05 -9.37
CA LEU A 89 -25.94 0.89 -9.99
C LEU A 89 -27.46 0.89 -9.75
N GLY A 90 -27.92 1.26 -8.54
CA GLY A 90 -29.32 1.36 -8.22
C GLY A 90 -30.06 2.39 -9.08
N ASP A 91 -29.48 3.55 -9.27
CA ASP A 91 -30.02 4.62 -10.13
C ASP A 91 -30.00 4.19 -11.61
N LEU A 92 -28.95 3.47 -12.03
CA LEU A 92 -28.85 2.90 -13.38
C LEU A 92 -29.98 1.91 -13.66
N MET A 93 -30.28 0.99 -12.74
CA MET A 93 -31.38 0.01 -12.91
C MET A 93 -32.76 0.68 -13.00
N ILE A 94 -32.94 1.86 -12.40
CA ILE A 94 -34.18 2.63 -12.52
C ILE A 94 -34.29 3.29 -13.90
N ARG A 95 -33.15 3.82 -14.41
CA ARG A 95 -33.10 4.52 -15.72
C ARG A 95 -33.15 3.56 -16.89
N HIS A 96 -32.52 2.41 -16.77
CA HIS A 96 -32.41 1.36 -17.78
C HIS A 96 -32.97 0.02 -17.27
N PRO A 97 -34.30 -0.06 -16.98
CA PRO A 97 -34.92 -1.27 -16.42
C PRO A 97 -34.86 -2.47 -17.38
N GLU A 98 -34.56 -2.23 -18.64
CA GLU A 98 -34.38 -3.26 -19.67
C GLU A 98 -32.98 -3.91 -19.64
N ALA A 99 -32.02 -3.30 -18.97
CA ALA A 99 -30.66 -3.82 -18.92
C ALA A 99 -30.56 -5.06 -18.04
N THR A 100 -29.84 -6.06 -18.53
CA THR A 100 -29.58 -7.29 -17.76
C THR A 100 -28.27 -7.13 -16.98
N ILE A 101 -28.35 -7.24 -15.65
CA ILE A 101 -27.15 -7.26 -14.80
C ILE A 101 -26.45 -8.63 -14.97
N VAL A 102 -25.16 -8.59 -15.30
CA VAL A 102 -24.29 -9.77 -15.40
C VAL A 102 -23.29 -9.71 -14.25
N CYS A 103 -23.33 -10.68 -13.37
CA CYS A 103 -22.48 -10.71 -12.17
C CYS A 103 -22.31 -12.14 -11.67
N ASN A 104 -21.43 -12.36 -10.69
CA ASN A 104 -21.40 -13.65 -9.98
C ASN A 104 -22.35 -13.67 -8.78
N GLY A 105 -22.51 -14.86 -8.18
CA GLY A 105 -23.44 -15.05 -7.06
C GLY A 105 -23.11 -14.23 -5.80
N LYS A 106 -21.83 -13.91 -5.56
CA LYS A 106 -21.42 -13.07 -4.43
C LYS A 106 -21.76 -11.61 -4.69
N SER A 107 -21.47 -11.11 -5.90
CA SER A 107 -21.86 -9.76 -6.33
C SER A 107 -23.37 -9.56 -6.26
N LEU A 108 -24.18 -10.55 -6.68
CA LEU A 108 -25.63 -10.48 -6.56
C LEU A 108 -26.09 -10.30 -5.09
N ASN A 109 -25.47 -11.01 -4.15
CA ASN A 109 -25.77 -10.84 -2.74
C ASN A 109 -25.39 -9.43 -2.24
N MET A 110 -24.26 -8.88 -2.68
CA MET A 110 -23.85 -7.52 -2.35
C MET A 110 -24.76 -6.46 -2.98
N ILE A 111 -25.25 -6.66 -4.20
CA ILE A 111 -26.25 -5.78 -4.82
C ILE A 111 -27.49 -5.67 -3.92
N ARG A 112 -27.98 -6.81 -3.41
CA ARG A 112 -29.12 -6.83 -2.48
C ARG A 112 -28.82 -6.11 -1.17
N GLN A 113 -27.60 -6.20 -0.66
CA GLN A 113 -27.17 -5.53 0.58
C GLN A 113 -27.04 -4.03 0.40
N PHE A 114 -26.36 -3.57 -0.65
CA PHE A 114 -26.07 -2.15 -0.87
C PHE A 114 -27.28 -1.35 -1.40
N HIS A 115 -28.12 -1.98 -2.26
CA HIS A 115 -29.21 -1.29 -2.94
C HIS A 115 -30.59 -1.68 -2.45
N CYS A 116 -30.69 -2.64 -1.50
CA CYS A 116 -31.95 -3.17 -1.00
C CYS A 116 -32.92 -3.57 -2.13
N THR A 117 -32.39 -4.04 -3.26
CA THR A 117 -33.14 -4.42 -4.46
C THR A 117 -32.64 -5.74 -5.00
N ASP A 118 -33.52 -6.47 -5.67
CA ASP A 118 -33.20 -7.71 -6.36
C ASP A 118 -33.31 -7.47 -7.88
N PRO A 119 -32.19 -7.42 -8.62
CA PRO A 119 -32.23 -7.19 -10.05
C PRO A 119 -32.92 -8.39 -10.73
N LYS A 120 -34.14 -8.13 -11.26
CA LYS A 120 -34.93 -9.15 -11.94
C LYS A 120 -34.20 -9.61 -13.20
N GLY A 121 -34.03 -10.94 -13.32
CA GLY A 121 -33.40 -11.54 -14.49
C GLY A 121 -31.90 -11.32 -14.58
N ALA A 122 -31.22 -11.08 -13.45
CA ALA A 122 -29.77 -11.06 -13.42
C ALA A 122 -29.18 -12.36 -14.00
N LEU A 123 -28.20 -12.24 -14.87
CA LEU A 123 -27.49 -13.36 -15.46
C LEU A 123 -26.25 -13.67 -14.61
N LEU A 124 -26.27 -14.84 -13.97
CA LEU A 124 -25.13 -15.28 -13.18
C LEU A 124 -24.09 -15.95 -14.05
N VAL A 125 -22.84 -15.51 -13.89
CA VAL A 125 -21.66 -16.07 -14.56
C VAL A 125 -20.68 -16.66 -13.56
N ASN A 126 -19.97 -17.69 -14.00
CA ASN A 126 -18.93 -18.38 -13.25
C ASN A 126 -17.60 -18.31 -14.01
N GLU A 127 -16.55 -18.86 -13.41
CA GLU A 127 -15.23 -19.00 -14.04
C GLU A 127 -15.33 -19.70 -15.38
N GLY A 128 -14.90 -19.04 -16.45
CA GLY A 128 -14.88 -19.60 -17.81
C GLY A 128 -16.18 -19.43 -18.60
N ASP A 129 -17.28 -18.96 -17.99
CA ASP A 129 -18.48 -18.63 -18.75
C ASP A 129 -18.20 -17.49 -19.74
N ALA A 130 -18.89 -17.50 -20.88
CA ALA A 130 -18.72 -16.50 -21.91
C ALA A 130 -20.04 -15.91 -22.38
N ILE A 131 -20.02 -14.62 -22.73
CA ILE A 131 -21.16 -13.90 -23.32
C ILE A 131 -20.71 -13.26 -24.63
N SER A 132 -21.43 -13.58 -25.72
CA SER A 132 -21.25 -12.89 -27.00
C SER A 132 -22.17 -11.70 -27.11
N THR A 133 -21.64 -10.58 -27.63
CA THR A 133 -22.37 -9.33 -27.83
C THR A 133 -22.54 -8.98 -29.31
N GLY A 134 -22.00 -9.82 -30.20
CA GLY A 134 -21.92 -9.67 -31.65
C GLY A 134 -20.51 -9.98 -32.12
N ARG A 135 -19.73 -8.96 -32.47
CA ARG A 135 -18.30 -9.08 -32.80
C ARG A 135 -17.47 -9.53 -31.60
N HIS A 136 -17.81 -9.03 -30.40
CA HIS A 136 -17.09 -9.28 -29.16
C HIS A 136 -17.61 -10.49 -28.39
N SER A 137 -16.71 -11.12 -27.63
CA SER A 137 -17.05 -12.23 -26.75
C SER A 137 -16.22 -12.16 -25.48
N PHE A 138 -16.90 -12.04 -24.35
CA PHE A 138 -16.30 -11.84 -23.04
C PHE A 138 -16.29 -13.13 -22.26
N THR A 139 -15.10 -13.57 -21.85
CA THR A 139 -14.93 -14.69 -20.91
C THR A 139 -14.65 -14.15 -19.53
N PHE A 140 -15.36 -14.69 -18.51
CA PHE A 140 -15.25 -14.22 -17.13
C PHE A 140 -14.30 -15.08 -16.30
N TYR A 141 -13.48 -14.42 -15.47
CA TYR A 141 -12.54 -15.07 -14.57
C TYR A 141 -12.71 -14.50 -13.16
N ASN A 142 -12.81 -15.38 -12.16
CA ASN A 142 -12.84 -14.95 -10.76
C ASN A 142 -11.46 -14.49 -10.30
N ALA A 143 -11.42 -13.34 -9.63
CA ALA A 143 -10.24 -12.73 -9.02
C ALA A 143 -10.46 -12.48 -7.50
N PRO A 144 -10.82 -13.52 -6.72
CA PRO A 144 -11.22 -13.34 -5.34
C PRO A 144 -10.10 -12.72 -4.52
N MET A 145 -10.44 -11.72 -3.69
CA MET A 145 -9.52 -10.94 -2.87
C MET A 145 -8.53 -10.07 -3.68
N VAL A 146 -8.87 -9.73 -4.92
CA VAL A 146 -8.17 -8.67 -5.68
C VAL A 146 -9.16 -7.52 -5.97
N HIS A 147 -9.67 -6.73 -4.92
CA HIS A 147 -9.25 -6.99 -3.53
C HIS A 147 -10.39 -7.48 -2.63
N TRP A 148 -11.62 -7.61 -3.10
CA TRP A 148 -12.79 -8.17 -2.39
C TRP A 148 -13.10 -9.61 -2.85
N PRO A 149 -13.88 -10.39 -2.07
CA PRO A 149 -14.09 -11.81 -2.33
C PRO A 149 -14.93 -12.12 -3.59
N GLU A 150 -15.70 -11.16 -4.08
CA GLU A 150 -16.59 -11.31 -5.25
C GLU A 150 -15.94 -10.86 -6.55
N VAL A 151 -14.78 -10.19 -6.51
CA VAL A 151 -14.16 -9.60 -7.71
C VAL A 151 -14.02 -10.63 -8.82
N MET A 152 -14.43 -10.24 -10.00
CA MET A 152 -14.17 -10.94 -11.25
C MET A 152 -13.59 -9.97 -12.29
N VAL A 153 -12.97 -10.51 -13.31
CA VAL A 153 -12.46 -9.78 -14.47
C VAL A 153 -13.08 -10.38 -15.73
N SER A 154 -13.15 -9.63 -16.82
CA SER A 154 -13.58 -10.17 -18.11
C SER A 154 -12.56 -9.91 -19.20
N TYR A 155 -12.42 -10.85 -20.10
CA TYR A 155 -11.49 -10.78 -21.22
C TYR A 155 -12.25 -10.85 -22.54
N ASP A 156 -12.06 -9.84 -23.37
CA ASP A 156 -12.52 -9.83 -24.76
C ASP A 156 -11.46 -10.41 -25.70
N ALA A 157 -11.79 -11.54 -26.30
CA ALA A 157 -10.88 -12.22 -27.23
C ALA A 157 -10.78 -11.54 -28.60
N ALA A 158 -11.76 -10.69 -28.99
CA ALA A 158 -11.75 -10.04 -30.31
C ALA A 158 -10.63 -8.98 -30.40
N ASP A 159 -10.49 -8.15 -29.40
CA ASP A 159 -9.51 -7.06 -29.36
C ASP A 159 -8.39 -7.28 -28.33
N GLY A 160 -8.42 -8.39 -27.57
CA GLY A 160 -7.43 -8.70 -26.55
C GLY A 160 -7.51 -7.76 -25.34
N ILE A 161 -8.71 -7.38 -24.93
CA ILE A 161 -8.93 -6.42 -23.86
C ILE A 161 -9.25 -7.14 -22.55
N LEU A 162 -8.48 -6.85 -21.51
CA LEU A 162 -8.77 -7.26 -20.13
C LEU A 162 -9.42 -6.12 -19.36
N PHE A 163 -10.65 -6.30 -18.91
CA PHE A 163 -11.30 -5.44 -17.90
C PHE A 163 -10.93 -6.00 -16.54
N SER A 164 -10.04 -5.32 -15.86
CA SER A 164 -9.25 -5.88 -14.75
C SER A 164 -9.79 -5.58 -13.35
N ALA A 165 -10.97 -4.97 -13.26
CA ALA A 165 -11.46 -4.39 -12.01
C ALA A 165 -10.40 -3.44 -11.42
N ASP A 166 -10.13 -3.50 -10.12
CA ASP A 166 -9.14 -2.65 -9.45
C ASP A 166 -7.70 -3.04 -9.70
N ALA A 167 -7.45 -4.24 -10.24
CA ALA A 167 -6.10 -4.61 -10.61
C ALA A 167 -5.54 -3.63 -11.66
N PHE A 168 -4.29 -3.22 -11.47
CA PHE A 168 -3.57 -2.22 -12.28
C PHE A 168 -4.10 -0.77 -12.12
N GLY A 169 -4.96 -0.53 -11.11
CA GLY A 169 -5.43 0.80 -10.76
C GLY A 169 -4.34 1.69 -10.16
N THR A 170 -4.61 2.98 -10.13
CA THR A 170 -3.76 3.99 -9.51
C THR A 170 -4.58 5.14 -8.94
N PHE A 171 -4.11 5.76 -7.85
CA PHE A 171 -4.63 7.03 -7.41
C PHE A 171 -4.35 8.12 -8.45
N GLY A 172 -5.26 9.08 -8.56
CA GLY A 172 -5.13 10.23 -9.44
C GLY A 172 -6.26 10.38 -10.46
N ALA A 173 -6.61 11.61 -10.75
CA ALA A 173 -7.56 11.98 -11.79
C ALA A 173 -6.87 12.06 -13.17
N LEU A 174 -7.56 11.63 -14.22
CA LEU A 174 -6.99 11.49 -15.58
C LEU A 174 -6.76 12.81 -16.32
N ASN A 175 -6.74 13.93 -15.83
CA ASN A 175 -6.37 15.23 -16.45
C ASN A 175 -6.46 15.34 -17.99
N GLY A 176 -7.44 14.68 -18.62
CA GLY A 176 -7.65 14.64 -20.07
C GLY A 176 -6.88 13.54 -20.80
N ILE A 177 -5.88 12.92 -20.20
CA ILE A 177 -5.25 11.68 -20.71
C ILE A 177 -6.19 10.50 -20.50
N LEU A 178 -6.04 9.45 -21.29
CA LEU A 178 -6.71 8.17 -21.04
C LEU A 178 -5.71 7.01 -20.97
N PHE A 179 -4.65 7.09 -21.75
CA PHE A 179 -3.72 5.98 -21.89
C PHE A 179 -2.40 6.25 -21.18
N ALA A 180 -1.81 5.21 -20.59
CA ALA A 180 -0.52 5.31 -19.88
C ALA A 180 0.63 5.79 -20.78
N ASP A 181 0.57 5.50 -22.09
CA ASP A 181 1.56 5.95 -23.09
C ASP A 181 1.39 7.41 -23.54
N GLU A 182 0.40 8.13 -23.02
CA GLU A 182 0.21 9.58 -23.26
C GLU A 182 1.05 10.46 -22.27
N VAL A 183 1.72 9.83 -21.29
CA VAL A 183 2.48 10.51 -20.22
C VAL A 183 3.79 9.81 -19.93
N ASP A 184 4.67 10.46 -19.17
CA ASP A 184 5.81 9.83 -18.51
C ASP A 184 5.29 9.14 -17.23
N PHE A 185 4.97 7.85 -17.35
CA PHE A 185 4.32 7.11 -16.26
C PHE A 185 5.25 6.97 -15.04
N ASP A 186 6.55 6.77 -15.24
CA ASP A 186 7.52 6.67 -14.14
C ASP A 186 7.54 7.94 -13.28
N ARG A 187 7.58 9.09 -13.93
CA ARG A 187 7.63 10.38 -13.23
C ARG A 187 6.28 10.76 -12.62
N ASP A 188 5.19 10.52 -13.35
CA ASP A 188 3.91 11.17 -13.02
C ASP A 188 2.94 10.24 -12.26
N TRP A 189 3.08 8.91 -12.39
CA TRP A 189 2.07 7.95 -11.93
C TRP A 189 2.61 6.76 -11.12
N LEU A 190 3.87 6.34 -11.30
CA LEU A 190 4.38 5.11 -10.70
C LEU A 190 4.26 5.07 -9.18
N ASP A 191 4.59 6.18 -8.51
CA ASP A 191 4.51 6.23 -7.04
C ASP A 191 3.07 6.16 -6.55
N GLU A 192 2.12 6.78 -7.26
CA GLU A 192 0.69 6.68 -6.95
C GLU A 192 0.11 5.30 -7.30
N ALA A 193 0.61 4.63 -8.34
CA ALA A 193 0.25 3.26 -8.67
C ALA A 193 0.74 2.27 -7.61
N ARG A 194 2.00 2.41 -7.15
CA ARG A 194 2.54 1.62 -6.04
C ARG A 194 1.76 1.88 -4.76
N ARG A 195 1.47 3.15 -4.45
CA ARG A 195 0.71 3.54 -3.26
C ARG A 195 -0.72 2.99 -3.29
N TYR A 196 -1.38 3.02 -4.45
CA TYR A 196 -2.68 2.38 -4.65
C TYR A 196 -2.58 0.87 -4.40
N TYR A 197 -1.65 0.20 -5.08
CA TYR A 197 -1.43 -1.23 -4.90
C TYR A 197 -1.22 -1.60 -3.43
N THR A 198 -0.28 -0.94 -2.76
CA THR A 198 0.10 -1.28 -1.38
C THR A 198 -1.02 -1.03 -0.38
N SER A 199 -1.80 0.05 -0.58
CA SER A 199 -2.91 0.40 0.31
C SER A 199 -4.15 -0.48 0.11
N ILE A 200 -4.47 -0.82 -1.15
CA ILE A 200 -5.74 -1.47 -1.52
C ILE A 200 -5.56 -3.00 -1.67
N VAL A 201 -4.53 -3.41 -2.39
CA VAL A 201 -4.33 -4.82 -2.81
C VAL A 201 -3.20 -5.52 -2.06
N GLY A 202 -2.25 -4.77 -1.49
CA GLY A 202 -0.94 -5.25 -1.02
C GLY A 202 -0.96 -6.45 -0.07
N LYS A 203 -1.98 -6.56 0.78
CA LYS A 203 -2.19 -7.72 1.66
C LYS A 203 -2.35 -9.04 0.89
N TYR A 204 -2.90 -8.98 -0.32
CA TYR A 204 -3.39 -10.12 -1.09
C TYR A 204 -2.44 -10.52 -2.23
N GLY A 205 -1.13 -10.31 -2.07
CA GLY A 205 -0.11 -10.66 -3.06
C GLY A 205 -0.25 -12.06 -3.68
N PRO A 206 -0.44 -13.14 -2.88
CA PRO A 206 -0.65 -14.49 -3.43
C PRO A 206 -1.86 -14.60 -4.37
N GLN A 207 -2.95 -13.88 -4.08
CA GLN A 207 -4.15 -13.85 -4.92
C GLN A 207 -3.89 -13.09 -6.23
N VAL A 208 -3.14 -11.99 -6.16
CA VAL A 208 -2.69 -11.27 -7.36
C VAL A 208 -1.82 -12.16 -8.23
N LEU A 209 -0.84 -12.87 -7.67
CA LEU A 209 -0.01 -13.82 -8.42
C LEU A 209 -0.85 -14.93 -9.08
N ALA A 210 -1.89 -15.41 -8.41
CA ALA A 210 -2.82 -16.39 -8.99
C ALA A 210 -3.59 -15.79 -10.17
N LEU A 211 -4.04 -14.52 -10.09
CA LEU A 211 -4.69 -13.82 -11.19
C LEU A 211 -3.73 -13.62 -12.36
N LEU A 212 -2.50 -13.15 -12.12
CA LEU A 212 -1.47 -12.98 -13.15
C LEU A 212 -1.16 -14.30 -13.86
N LYS A 213 -1.12 -15.42 -13.13
CA LYS A 213 -0.92 -16.75 -13.71
C LYS A 213 -2.08 -17.16 -14.63
N LYS A 214 -3.33 -16.85 -14.29
CA LYS A 214 -4.49 -17.08 -15.15
C LYS A 214 -4.39 -16.23 -16.42
N ALA A 215 -4.04 -14.94 -16.26
CA ALA A 215 -3.92 -13.99 -17.35
C ALA A 215 -2.77 -14.30 -18.31
N ALA A 216 -1.70 -14.98 -17.87
CA ALA A 216 -0.54 -15.32 -18.70
C ALA A 216 -0.87 -16.22 -19.91
N GLY A 217 -2.02 -16.92 -19.90
CA GLY A 217 -2.50 -17.72 -21.05
C GLY A 217 -3.32 -16.94 -22.06
N LEU A 218 -3.58 -15.64 -21.84
CA LEU A 218 -4.41 -14.79 -22.68
C LEU A 218 -3.54 -13.86 -23.55
N ASP A 219 -3.98 -13.60 -24.79
CA ASP A 219 -3.33 -12.61 -25.69
C ASP A 219 -3.82 -11.19 -25.31
N ILE A 220 -3.37 -10.69 -24.16
CA ILE A 220 -3.78 -9.37 -23.67
C ILE A 220 -2.99 -8.29 -24.40
N ARG A 221 -3.72 -7.41 -25.08
CA ARG A 221 -3.18 -6.25 -25.81
C ARG A 221 -3.55 -4.93 -25.15
N MET A 222 -4.55 -4.94 -24.26
CA MET A 222 -5.02 -3.78 -23.53
C MET A 222 -5.53 -4.18 -22.15
N ILE A 223 -5.31 -3.32 -21.15
CA ILE A 223 -5.86 -3.48 -19.79
C ILE A 223 -6.67 -2.22 -19.49
N CYS A 224 -7.94 -2.43 -19.14
CA CYS A 224 -8.90 -1.40 -18.76
C CYS A 224 -9.21 -1.51 -17.26
N PRO A 225 -8.46 -0.80 -16.39
CA PRO A 225 -8.70 -0.82 -14.95
C PRO A 225 -9.86 0.11 -14.57
N LEU A 226 -10.38 -0.07 -13.34
CA LEU A 226 -11.43 0.82 -12.80
C LEU A 226 -10.90 2.17 -12.28
N HIS A 227 -9.57 2.29 -12.10
CA HIS A 227 -8.90 3.55 -11.75
C HIS A 227 -7.64 3.77 -12.58
N GLY A 228 -7.33 5.05 -12.84
CA GLY A 228 -6.10 5.44 -13.52
C GLY A 228 -6.11 5.18 -15.03
N PRO A 229 -4.94 5.26 -15.67
CA PRO A 229 -4.82 5.15 -17.13
C PRO A 229 -5.06 3.73 -17.66
N VAL A 230 -5.60 3.66 -18.87
CA VAL A 230 -5.70 2.42 -19.67
C VAL A 230 -4.33 2.07 -20.24
N TRP A 231 -3.96 0.80 -20.19
CA TRP A 231 -2.72 0.27 -20.76
C TRP A 231 -2.95 -0.34 -22.14
N ARG A 232 -2.26 0.15 -23.15
CA ARG A 232 -2.30 -0.36 -24.54
C ARG A 232 -0.93 -0.56 -25.17
N LYS A 233 0.12 -0.12 -24.48
CA LYS A 233 1.53 -0.32 -24.88
C LYS A 233 2.33 -0.70 -23.65
N ASP A 234 3.45 -1.36 -23.86
CA ASP A 234 4.40 -1.72 -22.83
C ASP A 234 3.77 -2.42 -21.62
N LEU A 235 2.78 -3.32 -21.90
CA LEU A 235 2.07 -4.03 -20.83
C LEU A 235 3.02 -4.82 -19.91
N GLY A 236 4.14 -5.30 -20.46
CA GLY A 236 5.18 -5.97 -19.69
C GLY A 236 5.68 -5.14 -18.53
N TYR A 237 5.78 -3.81 -18.69
CA TYR A 237 6.22 -2.91 -17.64
C TYR A 237 5.31 -2.97 -16.39
N ILE A 238 4.01 -2.76 -16.54
CA ILE A 238 3.09 -2.77 -15.39
C ILE A 238 2.87 -4.18 -14.84
N LEU A 239 2.89 -5.20 -15.69
CA LEU A 239 2.81 -6.60 -15.27
C LEU A 239 4.01 -6.99 -14.40
N ASP A 240 5.24 -6.58 -14.76
CA ASP A 240 6.45 -6.80 -13.98
C ASP A 240 6.39 -6.06 -12.62
N LYS A 241 5.90 -4.81 -12.61
CA LYS A 241 5.69 -4.06 -11.35
C LYS A 241 4.72 -4.78 -10.44
N TYR A 242 3.55 -5.17 -10.96
CA TYR A 242 2.54 -5.91 -10.20
C TYR A 242 3.07 -7.26 -9.69
N ALA A 243 3.82 -8.00 -10.50
CA ALA A 243 4.42 -9.27 -10.10
C ALA A 243 5.40 -9.07 -8.93
N LYS A 244 6.28 -8.05 -8.98
CA LYS A 244 7.21 -7.71 -7.90
C LYS A 244 6.48 -7.32 -6.62
N TRP A 245 5.51 -6.41 -6.72
CA TRP A 245 4.73 -5.99 -5.55
C TRP A 245 3.97 -7.16 -4.92
N ALA A 246 3.37 -8.03 -5.75
CA ALA A 246 2.65 -9.21 -5.29
C ALA A 246 3.54 -10.30 -4.69
N ALA A 247 4.79 -10.41 -5.14
CA ALA A 247 5.81 -11.26 -4.55
C ALA A 247 6.47 -10.64 -3.31
N TYR A 248 6.15 -9.38 -2.99
CA TYR A 248 6.81 -8.57 -1.97
C TYR A 248 8.30 -8.34 -2.25
N GLU A 249 8.69 -8.38 -3.51
CA GLU A 249 10.06 -8.11 -3.94
C GLU A 249 10.32 -6.60 -3.96
N PRO A 250 11.43 -6.12 -3.41
CA PRO A 250 11.78 -4.70 -3.45
C PRO A 250 12.13 -4.25 -4.86
N GLU A 251 11.74 -3.03 -5.22
CA GLU A 251 12.11 -2.41 -6.49
C GLU A 251 13.52 -1.82 -6.45
N VAL A 252 13.95 -1.37 -5.26
CA VAL A 252 15.19 -0.64 -5.06
C VAL A 252 16.02 -1.32 -3.97
N GLN A 253 17.27 -1.65 -4.31
CA GLN A 253 18.27 -2.02 -3.31
C GLN A 253 18.75 -0.73 -2.63
N GLY A 254 18.21 -0.44 -1.46
CA GLY A 254 18.42 0.81 -0.74
C GLY A 254 17.69 0.80 0.60
N VAL A 255 17.63 1.94 1.25
CA VAL A 255 17.16 2.07 2.65
C VAL A 255 16.02 3.09 2.74
N LEU A 256 14.91 2.68 3.32
CA LEU A 256 13.89 3.58 3.85
C LEU A 256 14.18 3.84 5.33
N ILE A 257 14.26 5.09 5.74
CA ILE A 257 14.31 5.50 7.15
C ILE A 257 12.98 6.15 7.51
N ALA A 258 12.22 5.52 8.40
CA ALA A 258 10.99 6.05 8.98
C ALA A 258 11.24 6.41 10.45
N PHE A 259 11.02 7.66 10.83
CA PHE A 259 11.28 8.11 12.20
C PHE A 259 10.07 8.79 12.84
N ALA A 260 10.07 8.78 14.18
CA ALA A 260 9.14 9.54 15.00
C ALA A 260 9.92 10.19 16.16
N SER A 261 9.94 11.50 16.18
CA SER A 261 10.71 12.29 17.13
C SER A 261 9.84 13.30 17.88
N VAL A 262 10.08 13.48 19.19
CA VAL A 262 9.32 14.46 20.01
C VAL A 262 10.03 15.83 20.01
N TYR A 263 11.33 15.85 20.27
CA TYR A 263 12.14 17.08 20.42
C TYR A 263 13.38 17.09 19.53
N GLY A 264 13.40 16.33 18.43
CA GLY A 264 14.45 16.37 17.42
C GLY A 264 15.64 15.42 17.65
N GLY A 265 15.82 14.83 18.84
CA GLY A 265 16.98 13.95 19.10
C GLY A 265 16.99 12.68 18.22
N THR A 266 15.86 12.02 18.06
CA THR A 266 15.70 10.85 17.18
C THR A 266 15.81 11.25 15.70
N GLU A 267 15.21 12.38 15.33
CA GLU A 267 15.30 12.98 13.98
C GLU A 267 16.74 13.28 13.60
N THR A 268 17.52 13.87 14.51
CA THR A 268 18.96 14.17 14.28
C THR A 268 19.73 12.90 13.94
N ALA A 269 19.51 11.80 14.69
CA ALA A 269 20.16 10.52 14.42
C ALA A 269 19.74 9.94 13.06
N ALA A 270 18.44 10.02 12.74
CA ALA A 270 17.91 9.56 11.45
C ALA A 270 18.53 10.36 10.26
N ASN A 271 18.65 11.68 10.40
CA ASN A 271 19.30 12.52 9.39
C ASN A 271 20.80 12.21 9.22
N ILE A 272 21.54 12.01 10.31
CA ILE A 272 22.96 11.63 10.26
C ILE A 272 23.10 10.29 9.52
N LEU A 273 22.31 9.29 9.89
CA LEU A 273 22.32 7.99 9.21
C LEU A 273 22.03 8.12 7.70
N ALA A 274 21.01 8.93 7.33
CA ALA A 274 20.69 9.18 5.93
C ALA A 274 21.86 9.81 5.17
N CYS A 275 22.54 10.82 5.77
CA CYS A 275 23.73 11.42 5.18
C CYS A 275 24.84 10.40 4.98
N ARG A 276 25.14 9.56 5.97
CA ARG A 276 26.18 8.53 5.86
C ARG A 276 25.86 7.49 4.78
N LEU A 277 24.61 7.04 4.69
CA LEU A 277 24.18 6.15 3.61
C LEU A 277 24.34 6.79 2.22
N ALA A 278 23.94 8.05 2.07
CA ALA A 278 24.11 8.79 0.82
C ALA A 278 25.59 8.97 0.44
N GLU A 279 26.48 9.29 1.41
CA GLU A 279 27.93 9.35 1.20
C GLU A 279 28.52 8.01 0.74
N LEU A 280 27.93 6.90 1.19
CA LEU A 280 28.27 5.54 0.75
C LEU A 280 27.64 5.17 -0.60
N GLY A 281 26.86 6.06 -1.24
CA GLY A 281 26.20 5.82 -2.51
C GLY A 281 25.00 4.90 -2.43
N ILE A 282 24.38 4.75 -1.25
CA ILE A 282 23.18 3.93 -1.05
C ILE A 282 21.94 4.82 -1.27
N PRO A 283 20.99 4.41 -2.14
CA PRO A 283 19.71 5.08 -2.25
C PRO A 283 18.99 5.09 -0.91
N VAL A 284 18.56 6.26 -0.46
CA VAL A 284 17.91 6.44 0.84
C VAL A 284 16.77 7.45 0.73
N ASP A 285 15.62 7.12 1.33
CA ASP A 285 14.51 8.03 1.58
C ASP A 285 14.25 8.12 3.09
N LEU A 286 13.84 9.31 3.55
CA LEU A 286 13.65 9.63 4.96
C LEU A 286 12.26 10.24 5.18
N TYR A 287 11.47 9.66 6.12
CA TYR A 287 10.11 10.11 6.42
C TYR A 287 9.86 10.26 7.92
N ASP A 288 9.27 11.39 8.30
CA ASP A 288 8.65 11.56 9.61
C ASP A 288 7.22 11.02 9.58
N VAL A 289 6.99 9.90 10.27
CA VAL A 289 5.67 9.26 10.36
C VAL A 289 4.67 10.02 11.24
N SER A 290 5.09 11.11 11.89
CA SER A 290 4.20 11.97 12.67
C SER A 290 3.44 12.98 11.80
N VAL A 291 3.96 13.30 10.62
CA VAL A 291 3.40 14.32 9.71
C VAL A 291 3.14 13.78 8.30
N THR A 292 3.73 12.63 7.95
CA THR A 292 3.50 11.97 6.66
C THR A 292 2.40 10.92 6.82
N HIS A 293 1.40 10.97 5.95
CA HIS A 293 0.34 9.96 5.98
C HIS A 293 0.92 8.57 5.72
N TYR A 294 0.49 7.58 6.49
CA TYR A 294 1.03 6.22 6.49
C TYR A 294 1.10 5.58 5.09
N SER A 295 0.13 5.85 4.20
CA SER A 295 0.08 5.23 2.88
C SER A 295 1.28 5.56 2.00
N TYR A 296 1.89 6.75 2.15
CA TYR A 296 3.13 7.10 1.45
C TYR A 296 4.31 6.29 1.97
N VAL A 297 4.46 6.24 3.31
CA VAL A 297 5.57 5.49 3.94
C VAL A 297 5.41 3.98 3.72
N LEU A 298 4.19 3.46 3.71
CA LEU A 298 3.88 2.07 3.36
C LEU A 298 4.33 1.73 1.93
N SER A 299 4.02 2.60 0.97
CA SER A 299 4.45 2.47 -0.43
C SER A 299 5.97 2.39 -0.54
N GLU A 300 6.69 3.26 0.18
CA GLU A 300 8.15 3.24 0.22
C GLU A 300 8.70 1.97 0.93
N ALA A 301 8.02 1.45 1.95
CA ALA A 301 8.41 0.20 2.59
C ALA A 301 8.32 -1.01 1.65
N PHE A 302 7.39 -0.99 0.68
CA PHE A 302 7.35 -1.99 -0.40
C PHE A 302 8.46 -1.78 -1.42
N LYS A 303 8.84 -0.54 -1.71
CA LYS A 303 9.86 -0.16 -2.70
C LYS A 303 11.27 -0.57 -2.27
N TYR A 304 11.64 -0.35 -1.02
CA TYR A 304 13.00 -0.53 -0.52
C TYR A 304 13.28 -1.93 0.06
N SER A 305 14.52 -2.40 -0.11
CA SER A 305 15.00 -3.70 0.41
C SER A 305 15.30 -3.66 1.91
N HIS A 306 15.71 -2.51 2.44
CA HIS A 306 16.09 -2.32 3.83
C HIS A 306 15.26 -1.21 4.48
N LEU A 307 14.89 -1.42 5.75
CA LEU A 307 14.05 -0.50 6.52
C LEU A 307 14.77 -0.11 7.82
N VAL A 308 14.75 1.15 8.16
CA VAL A 308 15.19 1.64 9.47
C VAL A 308 14.02 2.30 10.17
N PHE A 309 13.71 1.86 11.38
CA PHE A 309 12.70 2.47 12.22
C PHE A 309 13.35 3.13 13.42
N ALA A 310 13.16 4.45 13.55
CA ALA A 310 13.72 5.26 14.62
C ALA A 310 12.60 5.87 15.46
N SER A 311 12.51 5.52 16.75
CA SER A 311 11.41 5.98 17.61
C SER A 311 11.84 6.37 19.00
N THR A 312 11.22 7.44 19.50
CA THR A 312 11.28 7.81 20.91
C THR A 312 10.40 6.86 21.74
N THR A 313 10.89 6.50 22.93
CA THR A 313 10.05 5.86 23.96
C THR A 313 9.09 6.88 24.55
N TYR A 314 7.80 6.59 24.54
CA TYR A 314 6.75 7.45 25.03
C TYR A 314 5.74 6.67 25.86
N ASN A 315 5.47 7.12 27.10
CA ASN A 315 4.61 6.38 28.04
C ASN A 315 5.02 4.89 28.21
N ASN A 316 6.32 4.62 28.29
CA ASN A 316 6.90 3.27 28.31
C ASN A 316 6.58 2.40 27.08
N GLY A 317 6.10 3.00 26.00
CA GLY A 317 5.75 2.36 24.72
C GLY A 317 6.54 2.93 23.55
N ILE A 318 6.18 2.48 22.36
CA ILE A 318 6.58 3.12 21.11
C ILE A 318 5.84 4.45 20.98
N PHE A 319 6.46 5.49 20.38
CA PHE A 319 5.74 6.72 20.09
C PHE A 319 4.55 6.44 19.17
N VAL A 320 3.41 7.06 19.47
CA VAL A 320 2.09 6.67 18.90
C VAL A 320 2.05 6.60 17.37
N SER A 321 2.67 7.55 16.67
CA SER A 321 2.69 7.55 15.20
C SER A 321 3.49 6.37 14.64
N MET A 322 4.61 6.00 15.27
CA MET A 322 5.40 4.84 14.88
C MET A 322 4.70 3.52 15.23
N ASP A 323 4.06 3.42 16.41
CA ASP A 323 3.31 2.21 16.80
C ASP A 323 2.16 1.94 15.82
N ASN A 324 1.39 2.99 15.48
CA ASN A 324 0.31 2.89 14.50
C ASN A 324 0.85 2.46 13.12
N PHE A 325 1.95 3.06 12.67
CA PHE A 325 2.55 2.73 11.38
C PHE A 325 3.05 1.28 11.32
N LEU A 326 3.75 0.80 12.34
CA LEU A 326 4.26 -0.57 12.37
C LEU A 326 3.15 -1.62 12.42
N ARG A 327 2.06 -1.35 13.14
CA ARG A 327 0.88 -2.24 13.16
C ARG A 327 0.18 -2.27 11.82
N ASP A 328 0.05 -1.14 11.16
CA ASP A 328 -0.52 -1.05 9.84
C ASP A 328 0.36 -1.79 8.80
N LEU A 329 1.67 -1.60 8.85
CA LEU A 329 2.64 -2.33 8.04
C LEU A 329 2.50 -3.86 8.19
N ALA A 330 2.30 -4.33 9.43
CA ALA A 330 2.06 -5.75 9.71
C ALA A 330 0.71 -6.23 9.14
N HIS A 331 -0.34 -5.41 9.19
CA HIS A 331 -1.65 -5.73 8.60
C HIS A 331 -1.61 -5.86 7.07
N HIS A 332 -0.73 -5.11 6.40
CA HIS A 332 -0.47 -5.22 4.95
C HIS A 332 0.44 -6.40 4.58
N ALA A 333 0.85 -7.20 5.58
CA ALA A 333 1.61 -8.43 5.40
C ALA A 333 2.93 -8.27 4.63
N LEU A 334 3.56 -7.07 4.68
CA LEU A 334 4.89 -6.86 4.13
C LEU A 334 5.86 -7.89 4.73
N ARG A 335 6.77 -8.39 3.91
CA ARG A 335 7.69 -9.45 4.29
C ARG A 335 9.02 -9.34 3.54
N GLY A 336 10.02 -10.13 3.99
CA GLY A 336 11.28 -10.24 3.27
C GLY A 336 12.08 -8.93 3.25
N ARG A 337 12.17 -8.23 4.40
CA ARG A 337 12.95 -7.01 4.53
C ARG A 337 14.01 -7.16 5.61
N LYS A 338 15.17 -6.55 5.40
CA LYS A 338 16.19 -6.38 6.41
C LYS A 338 15.95 -5.09 7.17
N VAL A 339 16.07 -5.14 8.50
CA VAL A 339 15.62 -4.05 9.36
C VAL A 339 16.69 -3.67 10.36
N ALA A 340 16.90 -2.38 10.57
CA ALA A 340 17.66 -1.83 11.68
C ALA A 340 16.79 -0.88 12.52
N LEU A 341 17.15 -0.73 13.80
CA LEU A 341 16.35 0.04 14.75
C LEU A 341 17.20 1.10 15.45
N ILE A 342 16.59 2.26 15.67
CA ILE A 342 17.13 3.31 16.54
C ILE A 342 16.07 3.59 17.60
N GLN A 343 16.43 3.45 18.88
CA GLN A 343 15.56 3.79 19.98
C GLN A 343 16.07 5.01 20.73
N ASN A 344 15.15 5.78 21.31
CA ASN A 344 15.49 6.90 22.15
C ASN A 344 14.66 6.90 23.44
N GLY A 345 15.29 7.25 24.56
CA GLY A 345 14.60 7.41 25.83
C GLY A 345 15.54 8.00 26.87
N SER A 346 15.11 9.07 27.54
CA SER A 346 15.97 9.81 28.48
C SER A 346 16.41 9.01 29.70
N TRP A 347 15.56 8.10 30.20
CA TRP A 347 15.84 7.29 31.42
C TRP A 347 15.55 5.80 31.24
N ALA A 348 14.65 5.39 30.36
CA ALA A 348 14.25 4.00 30.14
C ALA A 348 13.89 3.76 28.68
N PRO A 349 14.88 3.71 27.75
CA PRO A 349 14.60 3.44 26.35
C PRO A 349 14.03 2.02 26.21
N ALA A 350 12.80 1.91 25.69
CA ALA A 350 12.08 0.65 25.52
C ALA A 350 11.50 0.48 24.09
N SER A 351 11.48 1.54 23.29
CA SER A 351 10.84 1.50 21.96
C SER A 351 11.51 0.49 21.03
N GLY A 352 12.82 0.29 21.09
CA GLY A 352 13.55 -0.65 20.26
C GLY A 352 13.09 -2.10 20.47
N LYS A 353 12.98 -2.53 21.73
CA LYS A 353 12.48 -3.87 22.07
C LYS A 353 11.05 -4.07 21.55
N LEU A 354 10.16 -3.10 21.78
CA LEU A 354 8.76 -3.18 21.38
C LEU A 354 8.58 -3.16 19.86
N MET A 355 9.38 -2.36 19.14
CA MET A 355 9.41 -2.38 17.67
C MET A 355 9.90 -3.73 17.16
N SER A 356 10.96 -4.27 17.76
CA SER A 356 11.48 -5.60 17.43
C SER A 356 10.43 -6.70 17.59
N GLU A 357 9.64 -6.67 18.66
CA GLU A 357 8.56 -7.64 18.90
C GLU A 357 7.51 -7.63 17.80
N ILE A 358 7.10 -6.44 17.32
CA ILE A 358 6.15 -6.32 16.20
C ILE A 358 6.77 -6.87 14.91
N LEU A 359 8.01 -6.47 14.60
CA LEU A 359 8.68 -6.83 13.35
C LEU A 359 9.03 -8.32 13.28
N CYS A 360 9.48 -8.92 14.39
CA CYS A 360 9.73 -10.36 14.48
C CYS A 360 8.44 -11.20 14.32
N GLY A 361 7.27 -10.62 14.56
CA GLY A 361 5.98 -11.24 14.25
C GLY A 361 5.61 -11.24 12.77
N MET A 362 6.29 -10.45 11.94
CA MET A 362 6.09 -10.39 10.50
C MET A 362 6.96 -11.43 9.78
N LYS A 363 6.45 -11.95 8.66
CA LYS A 363 7.12 -13.02 7.93
C LYS A 363 8.43 -12.54 7.30
N ASP A 364 9.49 -13.31 7.44
CA ASP A 364 10.79 -13.11 6.77
C ASP A 364 11.38 -11.70 6.99
N MET A 365 11.14 -11.09 8.17
CA MET A 365 11.83 -9.87 8.60
C MET A 365 13.11 -10.24 9.33
N GLU A 366 14.23 -9.66 8.92
CA GLU A 366 15.56 -9.90 9.48
C GLU A 366 16.07 -8.64 10.19
N LEU A 367 16.27 -8.72 11.51
CA LEU A 367 16.93 -7.66 12.27
C LEU A 367 18.45 -7.80 12.09
N LEU A 368 19.11 -6.76 11.56
CA LEU A 368 20.54 -6.79 11.23
C LEU A 368 21.43 -6.72 12.48
N GLU A 369 21.06 -5.88 13.45
CA GLU A 369 21.83 -5.59 14.65
C GLU A 369 20.94 -5.25 15.83
N ALA A 370 21.55 -5.15 17.03
CA ALA A 370 20.88 -4.60 18.19
C ALA A 370 20.52 -3.11 17.94
N PRO A 371 19.42 -2.61 18.54
CA PRO A 371 19.01 -1.22 18.36
C PRO A 371 20.09 -0.23 18.83
N VAL A 372 20.44 0.76 18.00
CA VAL A 372 21.21 1.91 18.45
C VAL A 372 20.38 2.67 19.49
N THR A 373 20.97 2.95 20.65
CA THR A 373 20.27 3.51 21.79
C THR A 373 20.72 4.93 22.09
N LEU A 374 19.79 5.89 21.97
CA LEU A 374 19.99 7.27 22.34
C LEU A 374 19.40 7.55 23.74
N LYS A 375 20.07 8.41 24.49
CA LYS A 375 19.55 8.95 25.78
C LYS A 375 19.29 10.44 25.60
N SER A 376 18.09 10.80 25.16
CA SER A 376 17.60 12.15 24.81
C SER A 376 18.14 12.68 23.49
N THR A 377 19.46 12.84 23.36
CA THR A 377 20.16 13.29 22.17
C THR A 377 21.42 12.44 21.97
N LEU A 378 22.09 12.64 20.86
CA LEU A 378 23.39 11.99 20.60
C LEU A 378 24.42 12.41 21.64
N ALA A 379 25.07 11.44 22.29
CA ALA A 379 26.21 11.68 23.13
C ALA A 379 27.47 11.89 22.25
N PRO A 380 28.53 12.55 22.77
CA PRO A 380 29.82 12.63 22.09
C PRO A 380 30.34 11.22 21.71
N GLY A 381 30.66 11.02 20.45
CA GLY A 381 31.16 9.74 19.92
C GLY A 381 30.06 8.78 19.42
N GLN A 382 28.78 9.01 19.69
CA GLN A 382 27.70 8.18 19.15
C GLN A 382 27.48 8.34 17.65
N ASP A 383 28.02 9.37 17.03
CA ASP A 383 28.09 9.49 15.57
C ASP A 383 28.85 8.31 14.94
N GLN A 384 29.82 7.71 15.65
CA GLN A 384 30.54 6.50 15.22
C GLN A 384 29.63 5.26 15.19
N GLU A 385 28.69 5.12 16.16
CA GLU A 385 27.70 4.03 16.14
C GLU A 385 26.78 4.14 14.90
N LEU A 386 26.36 5.36 14.57
CA LEU A 386 25.52 5.60 13.37
C LEU A 386 26.32 5.37 12.08
N GLU A 387 27.63 5.68 12.07
CA GLU A 387 28.48 5.39 10.94
C GLU A 387 28.70 3.88 10.76
N ALA A 388 28.92 3.14 11.85
CA ALA A 388 29.00 1.67 11.82
C ALA A 388 27.71 1.07 11.28
N LEU A 389 26.53 1.51 11.77
CA LEU A 389 25.24 1.09 11.28
C LEU A 389 25.07 1.40 9.77
N ALA A 390 25.51 2.56 9.31
CA ALA A 390 25.46 2.91 7.89
C ALA A 390 26.32 1.97 7.04
N ARG A 391 27.51 1.60 7.51
CA ARG A 391 28.38 0.62 6.82
C ARG A 391 27.77 -0.78 6.79
N THR A 392 27.19 -1.25 7.91
CA THR A 392 26.46 -2.53 7.98
C THR A 392 25.30 -2.56 6.99
N LEU A 393 24.48 -1.51 6.96
CA LEU A 393 23.37 -1.37 6.00
C LEU A 393 23.89 -1.36 4.57
N ALA A 394 24.95 -0.59 4.27
CA ALA A 394 25.51 -0.49 2.94
C ALA A 394 26.09 -1.82 2.44
N ALA A 395 26.83 -2.53 3.28
CA ALA A 395 27.33 -3.88 2.97
C ALA A 395 26.17 -4.84 2.70
N SER A 396 25.15 -4.84 3.56
CA SER A 396 23.97 -5.68 3.40
C SER A 396 23.18 -5.35 2.11
N VAL A 397 23.01 -4.06 1.76
CA VAL A 397 22.38 -3.63 0.50
C VAL A 397 23.14 -4.14 -0.72
N ARG A 398 24.48 -4.17 -0.65
CA ARG A 398 25.35 -4.67 -1.73
C ARG A 398 25.46 -6.18 -1.79
N GLY A 399 24.94 -6.91 -0.76
CA GLY A 399 25.11 -8.34 -0.62
C GLY A 399 26.55 -8.73 -0.24
N GLU A 400 27.29 -7.82 0.40
CA GLU A 400 28.63 -8.02 0.93
C GLU A 400 28.55 -8.54 2.38
N GLU A 401 29.48 -9.38 2.80
CA GLU A 401 29.62 -9.68 4.22
C GLU A 401 30.09 -8.41 4.95
N PRO A 402 29.49 -8.04 6.11
CA PRO A 402 29.99 -6.93 6.90
C PRO A 402 31.48 -7.16 7.17
N ALA A 403 32.30 -6.16 6.86
CA ALA A 403 33.71 -6.22 7.27
C ALA A 403 33.72 -6.39 8.80
N LEU A 404 34.28 -7.49 9.27
CA LEU A 404 34.54 -7.70 10.70
C LEU A 404 35.53 -6.61 11.13
N GLU A 405 35.04 -5.45 11.55
CA GLU A 405 35.88 -4.54 12.33
C GLU A 405 36.19 -5.27 13.63
N ALA A 406 37.49 -5.29 13.99
CA ALA A 406 37.97 -5.85 15.25
C ALA A 406 37.05 -5.33 16.36
N GLU A 407 36.51 -6.23 17.17
CA GLU A 407 35.70 -5.87 18.34
C GLU A 407 36.38 -4.69 19.05
N PRO A 408 35.69 -3.57 19.28
CA PRO A 408 36.26 -2.56 20.15
C PRO A 408 36.56 -3.26 21.48
N GLU A 409 37.79 -3.13 21.96
CA GLU A 409 38.20 -3.65 23.22
C GLU A 409 37.09 -3.42 24.24
N THR A 410 36.59 -4.51 24.79
CA THR A 410 35.43 -4.61 25.66
C THR A 410 35.19 -3.35 26.49
N ALA A 411 34.23 -2.50 26.06
CA ALA A 411 33.63 -1.57 26.97
C ALA A 411 32.96 -2.42 28.05
N ASP A 412 33.37 -2.21 29.29
CA ASP A 412 32.83 -2.91 30.47
C ASP A 412 31.32 -2.97 30.35
N LYS A 413 30.74 -4.19 30.39
CA LYS A 413 29.27 -4.35 30.40
C LYS A 413 28.74 -3.43 31.49
N PRO A 414 27.70 -2.61 31.23
CA PRO A 414 27.18 -1.71 32.25
C PRO A 414 26.73 -2.53 33.42
N ARG A 415 27.49 -2.43 34.50
CA ARG A 415 27.16 -3.05 35.79
C ARG A 415 26.21 -2.13 36.51
N GLY A 416 25.08 -2.61 36.93
CA GLY A 416 24.12 -1.79 37.60
C GLY A 416 22.86 -2.53 38.01
N PHE A 417 21.88 -1.77 38.50
CA PHE A 417 20.59 -2.27 38.92
C PHE A 417 19.50 -1.46 38.24
N VAL A 418 18.49 -2.09 37.68
CA VAL A 418 17.36 -1.44 37.03
C VAL A 418 16.12 -1.50 37.88
N CYS A 419 15.46 -0.37 38.07
CA CYS A 419 14.16 -0.29 38.75
C CYS A 419 13.06 -0.93 37.92
N LYS A 420 12.43 -2.01 38.39
CA LYS A 420 11.34 -2.75 37.71
C LYS A 420 10.11 -1.91 37.40
N ILE A 421 9.95 -0.76 38.08
CA ILE A 421 8.74 0.07 37.99
C ILE A 421 8.91 1.16 36.93
N CYS A 422 10.07 1.85 36.87
CA CYS A 422 10.27 3.01 36.00
C CYS A 422 11.46 2.88 35.05
N GLY A 423 12.23 1.77 35.14
CA GLY A 423 13.40 1.53 34.29
C GLY A 423 14.64 2.37 34.64
N PHE A 424 14.62 3.14 35.73
CA PHE A 424 15.80 3.90 36.17
C PHE A 424 16.96 2.94 36.42
N VAL A 425 18.12 3.23 35.85
CA VAL A 425 19.36 2.45 36.05
C VAL A 425 20.24 3.14 37.09
N TYR A 426 20.61 2.38 38.11
CA TYR A 426 21.61 2.77 39.09
C TYR A 426 22.93 2.09 38.70
N GLU A 427 23.87 2.88 38.21
CA GLU A 427 25.18 2.42 37.72
C GLU A 427 26.12 2.23 38.89
N SER A 428 26.15 1.03 39.47
CA SER A 428 27.03 0.66 40.59
C SER A 428 27.14 -0.88 40.68
N ASP A 429 28.24 -1.37 41.19
CA ASP A 429 28.44 -2.81 41.46
C ASP A 429 27.59 -3.33 42.64
N THR A 430 27.08 -2.44 43.50
CA THR A 430 26.24 -2.79 44.64
C THR A 430 25.09 -1.82 44.78
N LEU A 431 23.90 -2.32 45.12
CA LEU A 431 22.74 -1.50 45.43
C LEU A 431 22.61 -1.36 46.96
N PRO A 432 22.67 -0.14 47.54
CA PRO A 432 22.47 0.06 48.99
C PRO A 432 21.06 -0.41 49.42
N GLU A 433 20.94 -1.03 50.57
CA GLU A 433 19.67 -1.56 51.10
C GLU A 433 18.62 -0.43 51.31
N ASP A 434 19.08 0.75 51.63
CA ASP A 434 18.27 1.94 51.83
C ASP A 434 18.07 2.80 50.57
N PHE A 435 18.54 2.28 49.39
CA PHE A 435 18.41 3.02 48.13
C PHE A 435 16.95 3.22 47.78
N THR A 436 16.63 4.43 47.41
CA THR A 436 15.30 4.83 46.95
C THR A 436 15.41 5.39 45.54
N CYS A 437 14.64 4.86 44.60
CA CYS A 437 14.64 5.31 43.23
C CYS A 437 14.38 6.82 43.11
N PRO A 438 15.26 7.61 42.51
CA PRO A 438 15.09 9.07 42.40
C PRO A 438 13.90 9.48 41.54
N ILE A 439 13.44 8.60 40.65
CA ILE A 439 12.35 8.86 39.70
C ILE A 439 11.00 8.49 40.31
N CYS A 440 10.80 7.22 40.71
CA CYS A 440 9.49 6.75 41.20
C CYS A 440 9.41 6.49 42.71
N ARG A 441 10.47 6.78 43.43
CA ARG A 441 10.60 6.64 44.89
C ARG A 441 10.36 5.22 45.42
N ARG A 442 10.61 4.19 44.60
CA ARG A 442 10.53 2.80 45.01
C ARG A 442 11.80 2.37 45.76
N PRO A 443 11.68 1.44 46.72
CA PRO A 443 12.81 0.95 47.50
C PRO A 443 13.74 0.04 46.67
N ALA A 444 14.92 -0.28 47.20
CA ALA A 444 15.90 -1.15 46.61
C ALA A 444 15.35 -2.54 46.20
N SER A 445 14.36 -3.07 46.91
CA SER A 445 13.68 -4.35 46.59
C SER A 445 12.98 -4.37 45.25
N ASP A 446 12.70 -3.22 44.65
CA ASP A 446 12.10 -3.08 43.35
C ASP A 446 13.15 -2.95 42.20
N PHE A 447 14.41 -3.21 42.52
CA PHE A 447 15.51 -3.25 41.55
C PHE A 447 15.98 -4.69 41.27
N GLU A 448 16.46 -4.91 40.05
CA GLU A 448 17.11 -6.15 39.66
C GLU A 448 18.44 -5.83 38.97
N PRO A 449 19.43 -6.73 39.04
CA PRO A 449 20.70 -6.55 38.33
C PRO A 449 20.48 -6.41 36.84
N LEU A 450 21.24 -5.52 36.19
CA LEU A 450 21.35 -5.48 34.73
C LEU A 450 22.08 -6.76 34.29
N ALA A 451 21.44 -7.53 33.42
CA ALA A 451 21.94 -8.78 32.87
C ALA A 451 23.01 -8.56 31.79
#